data_bf1fe31e3d200a19d9a416b1335b09f4
#
_entry.id   bf1fe31e3d200a19d9a416b1335b09f4
#
_cell.length_a   1.000
_cell.length_b   1.000
_cell.length_c   1.000
_cell.angle_alpha   90.00
_cell.angle_beta   90.00
_cell.angle_gamma   90.00
#
_symmetry.space_group_name_H-M   'P 1'
#
loop_
_entity.id
_entity.type
_entity.pdbx_description
1 polymer ?
#
loop_
_entity_poly.entity_id
_entity_poly.type
_entity_poly.pdbx_seq_one_letter_code
_entity_poly.pdbx_strand_id
1 'polypeptide(L)'
;MNKLANLFIKTSLIYLAISTVLGVLIIPGPGFSFMHSHFALIGWVSFLLFGICYEIIPRFTGKPLFSEKLGRIQFWLGNIGLIGLFFSYPFMKMYMLKQKDSSDALLMVMLFGIILAISFFMFIYNIWKSMEKVSLWK
;
A
#
# COMPACT_ATOMS: atom_id res chain seq x y z
N MET A 1 -20.67 -7.30 0.75
CA MET A 1 -19.22 -7.05 0.73
C MET A 1 -18.80 -6.39 2.04
N ASN A 2 -17.75 -6.89 2.67
CA ASN A 2 -17.20 -6.34 3.92
C ASN A 2 -16.81 -4.86 3.72
N LYS A 3 -17.09 -3.99 4.71
CA LYS A 3 -16.73 -2.56 4.65
C LYS A 3 -15.23 -2.33 4.46
N LEU A 4 -14.38 -3.14 5.10
CA LEU A 4 -12.93 -3.08 4.96
C LEU A 4 -12.48 -3.44 3.53
N ALA A 5 -13.00 -4.54 2.97
CA ALA A 5 -12.72 -4.95 1.60
C ALA A 5 -13.11 -3.86 0.59
N ASN A 6 -14.29 -3.25 0.78
CA ASN A 6 -14.76 -2.17 -0.08
C ASN A 6 -13.86 -0.93 -0.04
N LEU A 7 -13.31 -0.57 1.14
CA LEU A 7 -12.34 0.53 1.27
C LEU A 7 -11.10 0.26 0.43
N PHE A 8 -10.48 -0.91 0.59
CA PHE A 8 -9.28 -1.28 -0.16
C PHE A 8 -9.53 -1.28 -1.68
N ILE A 9 -10.62 -1.91 -2.14
CA ILE A 9 -10.94 -2.02 -3.56
C ILE A 9 -11.20 -0.63 -4.17
N LYS A 10 -12.00 0.22 -3.52
CA LYS A 10 -12.26 1.58 -4.04
C LYS A 10 -10.99 2.42 -4.11
N THR A 11 -10.16 2.35 -3.07
CA THR A 11 -8.89 3.08 -3.03
C THR A 11 -7.92 2.56 -4.09
N SER A 12 -7.88 1.25 -4.34
CA SER A 12 -7.04 0.69 -5.41
C SER A 12 -7.42 1.21 -6.79
N LEU A 13 -8.70 1.42 -7.08
CA LEU A 13 -9.16 2.00 -8.35
C LEU A 13 -8.73 3.47 -8.51
N ILE A 14 -8.70 4.24 -7.41
CA ILE A 14 -8.17 5.61 -7.41
C ILE A 14 -6.67 5.57 -7.73
N TYR A 15 -5.92 4.68 -7.11
CA TYR A 15 -4.49 4.52 -7.38
C TYR A 15 -4.21 4.03 -8.81
N LEU A 16 -5.07 3.19 -9.39
CA LEU A 16 -4.99 2.82 -10.80
C LEU A 16 -5.10 4.05 -11.70
N ALA A 17 -6.10 4.91 -11.45
CA ALA A 17 -6.29 6.14 -12.23
C ALA A 17 -5.06 7.07 -12.13
N ILE A 18 -4.55 7.29 -10.91
CA ILE A 18 -3.34 8.09 -10.68
C ILE A 18 -2.14 7.46 -11.40
N SER A 19 -1.93 6.15 -11.24
CA SER A 19 -0.84 5.44 -11.91
C SER A 19 -0.91 5.55 -13.42
N THR A 20 -2.11 5.46 -14.01
CA THR A 20 -2.30 5.61 -15.46
C THR A 20 -1.87 7.00 -15.94
N VAL A 21 -2.27 8.05 -15.23
CA VAL A 21 -1.84 9.43 -15.55
C VAL A 21 -0.32 9.57 -15.43
N LEU A 22 0.28 9.06 -14.34
CA LEU A 22 1.74 9.08 -14.16
C LEU A 22 2.46 8.29 -15.25
N GLY A 23 1.88 7.17 -15.73
CA GLY A 23 2.41 6.39 -16.83
C GLY A 23 2.49 7.18 -18.14
N VAL A 24 1.47 7.97 -18.45
CA VAL A 24 1.49 8.87 -19.61
C VAL A 24 2.58 9.95 -19.47
N LEU A 25 2.79 10.49 -18.27
CA LEU A 25 3.79 11.51 -17.98
C LEU A 25 5.24 10.98 -18.04
N ILE A 26 5.47 9.66 -18.10
CA ILE A 26 6.80 9.07 -18.31
C ILE A 26 7.24 9.19 -19.78
N ILE A 27 6.32 9.30 -20.73
CA ILE A 27 6.62 9.33 -22.17
C ILE A 27 7.67 10.43 -22.49
N PRO A 28 7.55 11.68 -21.99
CA PRO A 28 8.56 12.72 -22.23
C PRO A 28 9.84 12.56 -21.39
N GLY A 29 9.89 11.66 -20.40
CA GLY A 29 11.08 11.42 -19.58
C GLY A 29 10.83 10.60 -18.31
N PRO A 30 11.88 10.00 -17.72
CA PRO A 30 11.76 9.02 -16.64
C PRO A 30 11.44 9.62 -15.26
N GLY A 31 11.12 10.90 -15.16
CA GLY A 31 10.95 11.63 -13.90
C GLY A 31 9.90 11.04 -12.95
N PHE A 32 8.85 10.43 -13.49
CA PHE A 32 7.73 9.86 -12.74
C PHE A 32 7.77 8.33 -12.60
N SER A 33 8.80 7.65 -13.10
CA SER A 33 8.88 6.18 -13.13
C SER A 33 8.74 5.55 -11.76
N PHE A 34 9.44 6.08 -10.75
CA PHE A 34 9.37 5.59 -9.39
C PHE A 34 7.93 5.67 -8.83
N MET A 35 7.29 6.80 -9.00
CA MET A 35 5.93 7.04 -8.51
C MET A 35 4.90 6.19 -9.25
N HIS A 36 5.00 6.13 -10.59
CA HIS A 36 4.15 5.27 -11.40
C HIS A 36 4.21 3.81 -10.91
N SER A 37 5.42 3.26 -10.72
CA SER A 37 5.60 1.89 -10.27
C SER A 37 5.01 1.64 -8.88
N HIS A 38 5.18 2.56 -7.93
CA HIS A 38 4.63 2.42 -6.59
C HIS A 38 3.10 2.51 -6.58
N PHE A 39 2.51 3.44 -7.33
CA PHE A 39 1.06 3.52 -7.43
C PHE A 39 0.46 2.34 -8.19
N ALA A 40 1.14 1.82 -9.23
CA ALA A 40 0.70 0.65 -9.96
C ALA A 40 0.77 -0.63 -9.11
N LEU A 41 1.93 -0.93 -8.51
CA LEU A 41 2.15 -2.21 -7.84
C LEU A 41 1.59 -2.22 -6.43
N ILE A 42 1.81 -1.15 -5.66
CA ILE A 42 1.40 -1.09 -4.26
C ILE A 42 -0.01 -0.52 -4.15
N GLY A 43 -0.24 0.64 -4.74
CA GLY A 43 -1.52 1.32 -4.64
C GLY A 43 -2.65 0.55 -5.34
N TRP A 44 -2.44 0.12 -6.58
CA TRP A 44 -3.47 -0.61 -7.32
C TRP A 44 -3.44 -2.10 -7.02
N VAL A 45 -2.39 -2.82 -7.43
CA VAL A 45 -2.39 -4.29 -7.39
C VAL A 45 -2.45 -4.80 -5.95
N SER A 46 -1.57 -4.32 -5.06
CA SER A 46 -1.54 -4.83 -3.69
C SER A 46 -2.78 -4.46 -2.89
N PHE A 47 -3.28 -3.22 -3.01
CA PHE A 47 -4.52 -2.83 -2.30
C PHE A 47 -5.74 -3.58 -2.84
N LEU A 48 -5.81 -3.84 -4.15
CA LEU A 48 -6.86 -4.68 -4.73
C LEU A 48 -6.81 -6.09 -4.14
N LEU A 49 -5.63 -6.71 -4.10
CA LEU A 49 -5.44 -8.04 -3.52
C LEU A 49 -5.78 -8.07 -2.03
N PHE A 50 -5.39 -7.04 -1.26
CA PHE A 50 -5.77 -6.95 0.15
C PHE A 50 -7.28 -6.91 0.33
N GLY A 51 -7.98 -6.10 -0.47
CA GLY A 51 -9.44 -6.03 -0.45
C GLY A 51 -10.09 -7.36 -0.81
N ILE A 52 -9.60 -8.02 -1.85
CA ILE A 52 -10.08 -9.35 -2.27
C ILE A 52 -9.85 -10.39 -1.16
N CYS A 53 -8.67 -10.44 -0.55
CA CYS A 53 -8.36 -11.36 0.54
C CYS A 53 -9.27 -11.12 1.77
N TYR A 54 -9.50 -9.86 2.14
CA TYR A 54 -10.40 -9.52 3.25
C TYR A 54 -11.87 -9.87 3.00
N GLU A 55 -12.28 -9.99 1.74
CA GLU A 55 -13.63 -10.45 1.38
C GLU A 55 -13.70 -11.98 1.27
N ILE A 56 -12.71 -12.59 0.61
CA ILE A 56 -12.77 -14.02 0.25
C ILE A 56 -12.47 -14.91 1.46
N ILE A 57 -11.45 -14.60 2.27
CA ILE A 57 -11.02 -15.47 3.35
C ILE A 57 -12.14 -15.74 4.38
N PRO A 58 -12.89 -14.74 4.88
CA PRO A 58 -14.03 -15.00 5.75
C PRO A 58 -15.10 -15.88 5.11
N ARG A 59 -15.34 -15.73 3.80
CA ARG A 59 -16.34 -16.53 3.08
C ARG A 59 -15.93 -17.99 2.95
N PHE A 60 -14.67 -18.25 2.60
CA PHE A 60 -14.15 -19.62 2.46
C PHE A 60 -14.00 -20.32 3.81
N THR A 61 -13.63 -19.58 4.84
CA THR A 61 -13.42 -20.15 6.18
C THR A 61 -14.71 -20.27 6.99
N GLY A 62 -15.78 -19.60 6.57
CA GLY A 62 -17.03 -19.48 7.34
C GLY A 62 -16.88 -18.72 8.67
N LYS A 63 -15.76 -18.02 8.87
CA LYS A 63 -15.41 -17.34 10.13
C LYS A 63 -15.02 -15.88 9.87
N PRO A 64 -15.25 -14.98 10.86
CA PRO A 64 -14.81 -13.60 10.73
C PRO A 64 -13.28 -13.51 10.69
N LEU A 65 -12.78 -12.41 10.11
CA LEU A 65 -11.36 -12.06 10.16
C LEU A 65 -10.82 -12.08 11.60
N PHE A 66 -9.51 -12.35 11.74
CA PHE A 66 -8.84 -12.30 13.03
C PHE A 66 -9.05 -10.92 13.69
N SER A 67 -8.87 -9.83 12.95
CA SER A 67 -9.12 -8.49 13.45
C SER A 67 -9.44 -7.49 12.31
N GLU A 68 -10.69 -7.01 12.27
CA GLU A 68 -11.05 -5.89 11.37
C GLU A 68 -10.36 -4.58 11.75
N LYS A 69 -10.11 -4.36 13.07
CA LYS A 69 -9.41 -3.18 13.55
C LYS A 69 -7.99 -3.13 13.01
N LEU A 70 -7.28 -4.26 13.04
CA LEU A 70 -5.93 -4.38 12.48
C LEU A 70 -5.92 -4.07 10.98
N GLY A 71 -6.90 -4.59 10.22
CA GLY A 71 -7.07 -4.30 8.81
C GLY A 71 -7.33 -2.82 8.51
N ARG A 72 -8.08 -2.12 9.37
CA ARG A 72 -8.28 -0.65 9.22
C ARG A 72 -7.01 0.14 9.50
N ILE A 73 -6.25 -0.23 10.54
CA ILE A 73 -4.96 0.42 10.84
C ILE A 73 -4.00 0.18 9.67
N GLN A 74 -3.91 -1.04 9.16
CA GLN A 74 -3.13 -1.39 7.98
C GLN A 74 -3.52 -0.54 6.77
N PHE A 75 -4.82 -0.34 6.50
CA PHE A 75 -5.31 0.51 5.43
C PHE A 75 -4.76 1.95 5.53
N TRP A 76 -4.86 2.57 6.70
CA TRP A 76 -4.38 3.94 6.90
C TRP A 76 -2.86 4.04 6.82
N LEU A 77 -2.12 3.10 7.44
CA LEU A 77 -0.65 3.08 7.36
C LEU A 77 -0.18 2.89 5.91
N GLY A 78 -0.83 2.02 5.14
CA GLY A 78 -0.52 1.82 3.74
C GLY A 78 -0.71 3.08 2.90
N ASN A 79 -1.82 3.81 3.12
CA ASN A 79 -2.08 5.09 2.45
C ASN A 79 -1.08 6.17 2.87
N ILE A 80 -0.81 6.33 4.17
CA ILE A 80 0.16 7.30 4.69
C ILE A 80 1.55 7.02 4.12
N GLY A 81 2.00 5.76 4.14
CA GLY A 81 3.30 5.37 3.60
C GLY A 81 3.41 5.66 2.10
N LEU A 82 2.41 5.25 1.30
CA LEU A 82 2.43 5.44 -0.16
C LEU A 82 2.35 6.92 -0.56
N ILE A 83 1.45 7.69 0.06
CA ILE A 83 1.31 9.13 -0.21
C ILE A 83 2.54 9.89 0.29
N GLY A 84 3.08 9.51 1.46
CA GLY A 84 4.30 10.10 1.99
C GLY A 84 5.51 9.88 1.06
N LEU A 85 5.66 8.69 0.47
CA LEU A 85 6.67 8.42 -0.55
C LEU A 85 6.47 9.29 -1.80
N PHE A 86 5.22 9.49 -2.23
CA PHE A 86 4.90 10.33 -3.38
C PHE A 86 5.40 11.76 -3.21
N PHE A 87 5.26 12.34 -2.01
CA PHE A 87 5.72 13.70 -1.76
C PHE A 87 7.20 13.79 -1.40
N SER A 88 7.75 12.86 -0.62
CA SER A 88 9.14 12.91 -0.16
C SER A 88 10.18 12.59 -1.24
N TYR A 89 9.88 11.67 -2.16
CA TYR A 89 10.82 11.24 -3.19
C TYR A 89 11.25 12.36 -4.15
N PRO A 90 10.37 13.23 -4.69
CA PRO A 90 10.78 14.35 -5.54
C PRO A 90 11.68 15.35 -4.82
N PHE A 91 11.40 15.61 -3.53
CA PHE A 91 12.25 16.49 -2.72
C PHE A 91 13.66 15.91 -2.61
N MET A 92 13.79 14.64 -2.24
CA MET A 92 15.09 13.96 -2.16
C MET A 92 15.83 14.06 -3.50
N LYS A 93 15.16 13.74 -4.61
CA LYS A 93 15.77 13.82 -5.96
C LYS A 93 16.22 15.22 -6.31
N MET A 94 15.45 16.25 -5.97
CA MET A 94 15.80 17.65 -6.21
C MET A 94 17.04 18.08 -5.42
N TYR A 95 17.17 17.66 -4.14
CA TYR A 95 18.35 17.95 -3.33
C TYR A 95 19.60 17.26 -3.89
N MET A 96 19.48 15.98 -4.27
CA MET A 96 20.59 15.24 -4.90
C MET A 96 21.08 15.90 -6.19
N LEU A 97 20.17 16.35 -7.07
CA LEU A 97 20.52 17.01 -8.31
C LEU A 97 21.23 18.37 -8.10
N LYS A 98 20.91 19.06 -6.99
CA LYS A 98 21.55 20.34 -6.62
C LYS A 98 22.85 20.16 -5.84
N GLN A 99 23.35 18.94 -5.66
CA GLN A 99 24.53 18.61 -4.85
C GLN A 99 24.45 19.18 -3.42
N LYS A 100 23.24 19.30 -2.88
CA LYS A 100 22.97 19.71 -1.49
C LYS A 100 22.88 18.47 -0.59
N ASP A 101 23.10 18.69 0.71
CA ASP A 101 22.87 17.63 1.69
C ASP A 101 21.41 17.16 1.61
N SER A 102 21.22 15.88 1.32
CA SER A 102 19.93 15.24 1.14
C SER A 102 19.57 14.30 2.31
N SER A 103 20.32 14.32 3.41
CA SER A 103 20.17 13.41 4.53
C SER A 103 18.76 13.43 5.11
N ASP A 104 18.20 14.62 5.36
CA ASP A 104 16.85 14.77 5.91
C ASP A 104 15.78 14.30 4.92
N ALA A 105 15.94 14.59 3.65
CA ALA A 105 15.01 14.14 2.61
C ALA A 105 15.07 12.60 2.43
N LEU A 106 16.26 12.02 2.52
CA LEU A 106 16.45 10.57 2.52
C LEU A 106 15.78 9.92 3.75
N LEU A 107 15.95 10.51 4.94
CA LEU A 107 15.30 10.02 6.16
C LEU A 107 13.77 10.03 6.03
N MET A 108 13.18 11.06 5.40
CA MET A 108 11.74 11.09 5.13
C MET A 108 11.29 9.95 4.21
N VAL A 109 12.01 9.71 3.12
CA VAL A 109 11.70 8.59 2.21
C VAL A 109 11.80 7.26 2.93
N MET A 110 12.85 7.05 3.74
CA MET A 110 13.01 5.83 4.54
C MET A 110 11.87 5.66 5.57
N LEU A 111 11.47 6.73 6.25
CA LEU A 111 10.38 6.70 7.22
C LEU A 111 9.07 6.25 6.58
N PHE A 112 8.68 6.85 5.46
CA PHE A 112 7.44 6.46 4.76
C PHE A 112 7.54 5.06 4.16
N GLY A 113 8.72 4.63 3.71
CA GLY A 113 8.98 3.27 3.27
C GLY A 113 8.80 2.25 4.40
N ILE A 114 9.29 2.55 5.61
CA ILE A 114 9.11 1.72 6.80
C ILE A 114 7.63 1.64 7.19
N ILE A 115 6.91 2.76 7.21
CA ILE A 115 5.47 2.79 7.50
C ILE A 115 4.71 1.89 6.51
N LEU A 116 5.06 1.97 5.24
CA LEU A 116 4.46 1.13 4.20
C LEU A 116 4.77 -0.35 4.43
N ALA A 117 6.01 -0.70 4.75
CA ALA A 117 6.42 -2.07 5.06
C ALA A 117 5.66 -2.64 6.28
N ILE A 118 5.49 -1.85 7.34
CA ILE A 118 4.69 -2.22 8.51
C ILE A 118 3.26 -2.56 8.10
N SER A 119 2.65 -1.76 7.21
CA SER A 119 1.30 -2.05 6.69
C SER A 119 1.23 -3.44 6.02
N PHE A 120 2.23 -3.82 5.22
CA PHE A 120 2.30 -5.15 4.59
C PHE A 120 2.44 -6.28 5.61
N PHE A 121 3.31 -6.13 6.61
CA PHE A 121 3.45 -7.12 7.68
C PHE A 121 2.17 -7.28 8.50
N MET A 122 1.45 -6.19 8.76
CA MET A 122 0.15 -6.25 9.43
C MET A 122 -0.88 -7.04 8.61
N PHE A 123 -0.89 -6.87 7.27
CA PHE A 123 -1.73 -7.67 6.38
C PHE A 123 -1.39 -9.16 6.50
N ILE A 124 -0.11 -9.50 6.31
CA ILE A 124 0.37 -10.89 6.38
C ILE A 124 -0.03 -11.53 7.72
N TYR A 125 0.20 -10.85 8.83
CA TYR A 125 -0.15 -11.34 10.14
C TYR A 125 -1.67 -11.55 10.30
N ASN A 126 -2.48 -10.58 9.87
CA ASN A 126 -3.94 -10.64 10.01
C ASN A 126 -4.53 -11.78 9.19
N ILE A 127 -4.06 -11.96 7.96
CA ILE A 127 -4.51 -13.04 7.07
C ILE A 127 -4.04 -14.41 7.58
N TRP A 128 -2.77 -14.52 7.97
CA TRP A 128 -2.22 -15.76 8.52
C TRP A 128 -3.02 -16.24 9.73
N LYS A 129 -3.27 -15.36 10.69
CA LYS A 129 -4.09 -15.67 11.88
C LYS A 129 -5.55 -15.98 11.55
N SER A 130 -6.11 -15.40 10.51
CA SER A 130 -7.46 -15.72 10.04
C SER A 130 -7.54 -17.14 9.47
N MET A 131 -6.48 -17.62 8.82
CA MET A 131 -6.39 -18.98 8.27
C MET A 131 -6.12 -20.03 9.34
N GLU A 132 -5.27 -19.76 10.34
CA GLU A 132 -5.00 -20.69 11.45
C GLU A 132 -6.25 -21.10 12.23
N LYS A 133 -7.21 -20.20 12.39
CA LYS A 133 -8.50 -20.51 13.04
C LYS A 133 -9.29 -21.64 12.36
N VAL A 134 -8.94 -22.01 11.14
CA VAL A 134 -9.58 -23.11 10.38
C VAL A 134 -9.02 -24.48 10.79
N SER A 135 -7.74 -24.55 11.13
CA SER A 135 -7.04 -25.83 11.42
C SER A 135 -7.42 -26.48 12.76
N LEU A 136 -8.05 -25.73 13.67
CA LEU A 136 -8.41 -26.24 15.01
C LEU A 136 -9.73 -27.04 15.07
N TRP A 137 -10.37 -27.28 13.91
CA TRP A 137 -11.67 -27.97 13.82
C TRP A 137 -11.67 -29.19 12.89
N LYS A 138 -10.50 -29.81 12.70
CA LYS A 138 -10.38 -31.12 12.04
C LYS A 138 -10.30 -32.25 13.04
#